data_d4bc1f5fb7ee65c196a0dabec3301af5
#
_entry.id   d4bc1f5fb7ee65c196a0dabec3301af5
#
_cell.length_a   1.000
_cell.length_b   1.000
_cell.length_c   1.000
_cell.angle_alpha   90.00
_cell.angle_beta   90.00
_cell.angle_gamma   90.00
#
_symmetry.space_group_name_H-M   'P 1'
#
loop_
_entity.id
_entity.type
_entity.pdbx_description
1 polymer ?
#
loop_
_entity_poly.entity_id
_entity_poly.type
_entity_poly.pdbx_seq_one_letter_code
_entity_poly.pdbx_strand_id
1 'polypeptide(L)'
;PWTDEALPHNWKLHNWWKAYHMTPYKETICLDADMLFTHDHSDWWDILARRFPVQMCNNPVTFKGHKADVSYYSQAFDRNNLYRGYAALTYFRQSKEARKFFNMCEDIFKNWDDYSWEYIRHSKKRWAATDEVYGLAIRLLEWEDKVKPIPSFTFVHLKAKCQGLLDYKIQDV
;
A
#
# COMPACT_ATOMS: atom_id res chain seq x y z
N PRO A 1 7.42 19.89 -14.02
CA PRO A 1 6.39 18.89 -14.25
C PRO A 1 7.07 17.54 -14.46
N TRP A 2 6.71 16.56 -13.64
CA TRP A 2 7.18 15.21 -13.81
C TRP A 2 6.45 14.64 -15.02
N THR A 3 7.18 14.39 -16.09
CA THR A 3 6.66 13.58 -17.20
C THR A 3 6.60 12.14 -16.73
N ASP A 4 5.44 11.55 -16.85
CA ASP A 4 5.27 10.12 -16.67
C ASP A 4 5.88 9.43 -17.90
N GLU A 5 7.19 9.25 -17.89
CA GLU A 5 7.84 8.40 -18.87
C GLU A 5 7.32 6.99 -18.64
N ALA A 6 6.32 6.63 -19.43
CA ALA A 6 5.74 5.31 -19.42
C ALA A 6 6.87 4.31 -19.66
N LEU A 7 7.17 3.50 -18.66
CA LEU A 7 7.96 2.30 -18.89
C LEU A 7 7.25 1.45 -19.96
N PRO A 8 7.98 0.64 -20.75
CA PRO A 8 7.46 0.02 -21.98
C PRO A 8 6.24 -0.90 -21.81
N HIS A 9 5.79 -1.07 -20.61
CA HIS A 9 4.60 -1.86 -20.27
C HIS A 9 3.63 -0.96 -19.51
N ASN A 10 2.72 -0.27 -20.08
CA ASN A 10 1.61 0.55 -19.54
C ASN A 10 1.02 0.05 -18.20
N TRP A 11 1.88 -0.15 -17.20
CA TRP A 11 1.50 -0.67 -15.91
C TRP A 11 0.95 0.44 -15.04
N LYS A 12 -0.29 0.32 -14.68
CA LYS A 12 -0.94 1.23 -13.75
C LYS A 12 -0.17 1.26 -12.43
N LEU A 13 0.03 2.45 -11.86
CA LEU A 13 0.65 2.68 -10.55
C LEU A 13 2.16 2.39 -10.45
N HIS A 14 2.83 2.19 -11.56
CA HIS A 14 4.27 1.91 -11.59
C HIS A 14 5.14 3.03 -10.98
N ASN A 15 4.61 4.24 -10.89
CA ASN A 15 5.33 5.42 -10.42
C ASN A 15 5.00 5.82 -8.96
N TRP A 16 4.31 5.00 -8.18
CA TRP A 16 3.96 5.33 -6.79
C TRP A 16 5.17 5.62 -5.90
N TRP A 17 6.31 4.98 -6.14
CA TRP A 17 7.55 5.25 -5.44
C TRP A 17 8.02 6.73 -5.61
N LYS A 18 7.65 7.39 -6.70
CA LYS A 18 7.98 8.80 -6.95
C LYS A 18 7.31 9.75 -5.94
N ALA A 19 6.26 9.32 -5.26
CA ALA A 19 5.56 10.14 -4.27
C ALA A 19 6.52 10.71 -3.21
N TYR A 20 7.51 9.93 -2.78
CA TYR A 20 8.53 10.38 -1.84
C TYR A 20 9.37 11.54 -2.38
N HIS A 21 9.70 11.51 -3.65
CA HIS A 21 10.54 12.51 -4.30
C HIS A 21 9.74 13.74 -4.75
N MET A 22 8.44 13.60 -4.94
CA MET A 22 7.57 14.65 -5.44
C MET A 22 6.97 15.51 -4.32
N THR A 23 6.82 14.96 -3.15
CA THR A 23 6.21 15.69 -2.03
C THR A 23 7.09 16.84 -1.55
N PRO A 24 6.54 18.05 -1.38
CA PRO A 24 7.26 19.16 -0.76
C PRO A 24 7.19 19.16 0.78
N TYR A 25 6.46 18.20 1.36
CA TYR A 25 6.15 18.16 2.78
C TYR A 25 7.09 17.25 3.56
N LYS A 26 7.28 17.55 4.84
CA LYS A 26 8.04 16.68 5.75
C LYS A 26 7.32 15.37 6.03
N GLU A 27 6.01 15.39 6.04
CA GLU A 27 5.13 14.26 6.28
C GLU A 27 4.07 14.19 5.19
N THR A 28 3.76 13.01 4.73
CA THR A 28 2.82 12.80 3.61
C THR A 28 2.00 11.55 3.86
N ILE A 29 0.71 11.66 3.60
CA ILE A 29 -0.20 10.52 3.47
C ILE A 29 -0.59 10.43 2.00
N CYS A 30 -0.27 9.30 1.37
CA CYS A 30 -0.74 8.96 0.04
C CYS A 30 -2.02 8.14 0.15
N LEU A 31 -3.00 8.47 -0.67
CA LEU A 31 -4.31 7.85 -0.70
C LEU A 31 -4.69 7.47 -2.13
N ASP A 32 -5.42 6.38 -2.29
CA ASP A 32 -6.11 6.13 -3.55
C ASP A 32 -7.21 7.19 -3.76
N ALA A 33 -7.38 7.62 -5.00
CA ALA A 33 -8.29 8.73 -5.33
C ALA A 33 -9.78 8.42 -5.13
N ASP A 34 -10.11 7.14 -4.94
CA ASP A 34 -11.47 6.63 -4.73
C ASP A 34 -11.77 6.30 -3.25
N MET A 35 -10.95 6.81 -2.32
CA MET A 35 -11.17 6.67 -0.88
C MET A 35 -12.11 7.75 -0.35
N LEU A 36 -12.97 7.36 0.59
CA LEU A 36 -13.84 8.25 1.34
C LEU A 36 -13.51 8.17 2.84
N PHE A 37 -13.25 9.31 3.44
CA PHE A 37 -13.15 9.44 4.89
C PHE A 37 -14.52 9.77 5.47
N THR A 38 -14.97 8.94 6.41
CA THR A 38 -16.27 9.13 7.08
C THR A 38 -16.15 9.85 8.41
N HIS A 39 -14.91 9.99 8.93
CA HIS A 39 -14.64 10.66 10.20
C HIS A 39 -13.42 11.58 10.07
N ASP A 40 -13.23 12.46 11.06
CA ASP A 40 -12.03 13.25 11.19
C ASP A 40 -10.86 12.36 11.66
N HIS A 41 -9.75 12.47 10.98
CA HIS A 41 -8.49 11.76 11.25
C HIS A 41 -7.32 12.73 11.42
N SER A 42 -7.58 13.94 11.83
CA SER A 42 -6.54 14.96 12.04
C SER A 42 -5.51 14.56 13.10
N ASP A 43 -5.89 13.69 14.04
CA ASP A 43 -5.02 13.11 15.06
C ASP A 43 -3.93 12.17 14.49
N TRP A 44 -4.09 11.70 13.27
CA TRP A 44 -3.08 10.84 12.63
C TRP A 44 -1.71 11.49 12.56
N TRP A 45 -1.65 12.79 12.30
CA TRP A 45 -0.37 13.49 12.19
C TRP A 45 0.46 13.36 13.47
N ASP A 46 -0.17 13.55 14.65
CA ASP A 46 0.49 13.41 15.94
C ASP A 46 0.88 11.97 16.26
N ILE A 47 0.02 11.02 15.89
CA ILE A 47 0.25 9.60 16.16
C ILE A 47 1.36 9.05 15.24
N LEU A 48 1.27 9.32 13.96
CA LEU A 48 2.18 8.76 12.95
C LEU A 48 3.58 9.39 13.03
N ALA A 49 3.67 10.68 13.40
CA ALA A 49 4.94 11.36 13.59
C ALA A 49 5.83 10.70 14.66
N ARG A 50 5.24 10.02 15.64
CA ARG A 50 5.96 9.33 16.73
C ARG A 50 6.34 7.89 16.39
N ARG A 51 5.93 7.40 15.23
CA ARG A 51 6.17 6.02 14.81
C ARG A 51 7.31 5.90 13.82
N PHE A 52 7.54 4.69 13.35
CA PHE A 52 8.49 4.44 12.29
C PHE A 52 8.13 5.27 11.03
N PRO A 53 9.11 5.82 10.31
CA PRO A 53 8.86 6.78 9.23
C PRO A 53 8.08 6.29 8.02
N VAL A 54 7.79 5.01 7.93
CA VAL A 54 6.93 4.41 6.90
C VAL A 54 5.85 3.60 7.59
N GLN A 55 4.60 3.92 7.32
CA GLN A 55 3.44 3.20 7.83
C GLN A 55 2.44 2.98 6.70
N MET A 56 1.68 1.92 6.75
CA MET A 56 0.63 1.67 5.78
C MET A 56 -0.55 0.97 6.43
N CYS A 57 -1.71 1.05 5.81
CA CYS A 57 -2.84 0.29 6.30
C CYS A 57 -2.64 -1.21 6.03
N ASN A 58 -3.27 -2.02 6.84
CA ASN A 58 -3.35 -3.45 6.65
C ASN A 58 -4.73 -3.95 7.10
N ASN A 59 -4.95 -5.25 6.97
CA ASN A 59 -6.18 -5.90 7.42
C ASN A 59 -7.47 -5.17 7.00
N PRO A 60 -7.66 -4.88 5.70
CA PRO A 60 -8.90 -4.32 5.22
C PRO A 60 -10.07 -5.26 5.55
N VAL A 61 -11.22 -4.68 5.83
CA VAL A 61 -12.46 -5.43 6.04
C VAL A 61 -13.46 -5.16 4.92
N THR A 62 -14.40 -6.06 4.74
CA THR A 62 -15.56 -5.84 3.87
C THR A 62 -16.51 -4.85 4.55
N PHE A 63 -17.47 -4.31 3.80
CA PHE A 63 -18.53 -3.46 4.37
C PHE A 63 -19.39 -4.18 5.43
N LYS A 64 -19.32 -5.50 5.52
CA LYS A 64 -19.95 -6.31 6.59
C LYS A 64 -19.03 -6.53 7.79
N GLY A 65 -17.88 -5.88 7.85
CA GLY A 65 -16.90 -6.02 8.93
C GLY A 65 -16.10 -7.32 8.90
N HIS A 66 -16.28 -8.17 7.89
CA HIS A 66 -15.48 -9.38 7.76
C HIS A 66 -14.12 -9.05 7.16
N LYS A 67 -13.09 -9.79 7.54
CA LYS A 67 -11.77 -9.67 6.90
C LYS A 67 -11.94 -9.73 5.37
N ALA A 68 -11.43 -8.73 4.69
CA ALA A 68 -11.45 -8.71 3.23
C ALA A 68 -10.43 -9.73 2.71
N ASP A 69 -10.86 -10.98 2.66
CA ASP A 69 -10.08 -12.04 2.05
C ASP A 69 -10.38 -12.08 0.55
N VAL A 70 -9.55 -11.38 -0.20
CA VAL A 70 -9.50 -11.62 -1.63
C VAL A 70 -8.52 -12.77 -1.81
N SER A 71 -9.03 -13.97 -1.91
CA SER A 71 -8.30 -15.25 -1.95
C SER A 71 -7.07 -15.24 -2.87
N TYR A 72 -7.19 -14.53 -3.97
CA TYR A 72 -6.12 -14.32 -4.95
C TYR A 72 -5.01 -13.40 -4.44
N TYR A 73 -5.38 -12.34 -3.73
CA TYR A 73 -4.46 -11.32 -3.23
C TYR A 73 -3.70 -11.85 -2.00
N SER A 74 -4.41 -12.44 -1.06
CA SER A 74 -3.77 -13.02 0.12
C SER A 74 -2.82 -14.17 -0.22
N GLN A 75 -3.09 -14.94 -1.27
CA GLN A 75 -2.19 -16.01 -1.68
C GLN A 75 -0.78 -15.54 -2.07
N ALA A 76 -0.66 -14.39 -2.75
CA ALA A 76 0.65 -13.86 -3.12
C ALA A 76 1.49 -13.51 -1.88
N PHE A 77 0.86 -12.90 -0.87
CA PHE A 77 1.53 -12.53 0.37
C PHE A 77 1.87 -13.75 1.22
N ASP A 78 0.92 -14.64 1.46
CA ASP A 78 1.13 -15.81 2.34
C ASP A 78 2.12 -16.81 1.77
N ARG A 79 2.02 -17.10 0.47
CA ARG A 79 2.91 -18.08 -0.17
C ARG A 79 4.34 -17.61 -0.30
N ASN A 80 4.55 -16.31 -0.34
CA ASN A 80 5.87 -15.72 -0.55
C ASN A 80 6.40 -15.01 0.69
N ASN A 81 5.72 -15.16 1.83
CA ASN A 81 6.10 -14.51 3.10
C ASN A 81 6.32 -13.00 2.94
N LEU A 82 5.43 -12.32 2.23
CA LEU A 82 5.48 -10.87 2.06
C LEU A 82 4.72 -10.18 3.20
N TYR A 83 5.21 -9.00 3.58
CA TYR A 83 4.47 -8.16 4.51
C TYR A 83 3.12 -7.76 3.90
N ARG A 84 2.02 -7.99 4.62
CA ARG A 84 0.67 -7.66 4.18
C ARG A 84 0.38 -6.17 4.41
N GLY A 85 0.93 -5.32 3.58
CA GLY A 85 0.59 -3.90 3.54
C GLY A 85 -0.40 -3.59 2.42
N TYR A 86 -1.17 -2.53 2.61
CA TYR A 86 -2.09 -1.99 1.62
C TYR A 86 -1.61 -0.60 1.22
N ALA A 87 -1.09 -0.47 0.01
CA ALA A 87 -0.50 0.78 -0.48
C ALA A 87 -1.54 1.90 -0.66
N ALA A 88 -2.82 1.55 -0.74
CA ALA A 88 -3.93 2.48 -0.88
C ALA A 88 -3.92 3.60 0.17
N LEU A 89 -3.37 3.34 1.35
CA LEU A 89 -3.12 4.34 2.36
C LEU A 89 -1.73 4.13 2.95
N THR A 90 -0.82 5.03 2.60
CA THR A 90 0.57 4.97 3.04
C THR A 90 1.00 6.32 3.61
N TYR A 91 1.47 6.31 4.85
CA TYR A 91 2.14 7.45 5.47
C TYR A 91 3.64 7.30 5.34
N PHE A 92 4.31 8.40 5.08
CA PHE A 92 5.76 8.49 5.23
C PHE A 92 6.22 9.87 5.70
N ARG A 93 7.35 9.88 6.39
CA ARG A 93 8.05 11.09 6.84
C ARG A 93 9.40 11.16 6.14
N GLN A 94 9.82 12.37 5.71
CA GLN A 94 11.14 12.60 5.12
C GLN A 94 12.24 12.17 6.09
N SER A 95 12.92 11.08 5.77
CA SER A 95 13.96 10.44 6.59
C SER A 95 14.87 9.56 5.76
N LYS A 96 15.97 9.07 6.36
CA LYS A 96 16.86 8.11 5.73
C LYS A 96 16.15 6.78 5.48
N GLU A 97 15.30 6.36 6.41
CA GLU A 97 14.53 5.11 6.32
C GLU A 97 13.50 5.20 5.18
N ALA A 98 12.70 6.26 5.15
CA ALA A 98 11.72 6.43 4.07
C ALA A 98 12.41 6.48 2.70
N ARG A 99 13.54 7.19 2.60
CA ARG A 99 14.35 7.19 1.37
C ARG A 99 14.81 5.79 0.99
N LYS A 100 15.30 5.01 1.95
CA LYS A 100 15.74 3.63 1.73
C LYS A 100 14.59 2.75 1.23
N PHE A 101 13.41 2.92 1.82
CA PHE A 101 12.20 2.19 1.41
C PHE A 101 11.80 2.52 -0.03
N PHE A 102 11.67 3.80 -0.37
CA PHE A 102 11.23 4.19 -1.71
C PHE A 102 12.28 3.91 -2.80
N ASN A 103 13.57 3.98 -2.48
CA ASN A 103 14.63 3.54 -3.40
C ASN A 103 14.56 2.04 -3.63
N MET A 104 14.28 1.23 -2.61
CA MET A 104 14.05 -0.21 -2.77
C MET A 104 12.81 -0.49 -3.61
N CYS A 105 11.72 0.24 -3.40
CA CYS A 105 10.53 0.12 -4.25
C CYS A 105 10.83 0.47 -5.72
N GLU A 106 11.60 1.53 -5.96
CA GLU A 106 12.04 1.92 -7.30
C GLU A 106 12.83 0.79 -7.97
N ASP A 107 13.79 0.22 -7.26
CA ASP A 107 14.63 -0.86 -7.78
C ASP A 107 13.79 -2.10 -8.11
N ILE A 108 12.88 -2.49 -7.21
CA ILE A 108 11.96 -3.62 -7.44
C ILE A 108 11.06 -3.35 -8.66
N PHE A 109 10.51 -2.15 -8.79
CA PHE A 109 9.67 -1.81 -9.95
C PHE A 109 10.44 -1.87 -11.27
N LYS A 110 11.67 -1.37 -11.29
CA LYS A 110 12.51 -1.35 -12.49
C LYS A 110 12.99 -2.75 -12.90
N ASN A 111 13.20 -3.61 -11.94
CA ASN A 111 13.74 -4.96 -12.13
C ASN A 111 12.71 -6.04 -11.73
N TRP A 112 11.42 -5.78 -11.98
CA TRP A 112 10.32 -6.64 -11.50
C TRP A 112 10.44 -8.09 -11.94
N ASP A 113 10.87 -8.35 -13.14
CA ASP A 113 10.98 -9.71 -13.67
C ASP A 113 11.96 -10.54 -12.84
N ASP A 114 13.11 -9.97 -12.46
CA ASP A 114 14.12 -10.63 -11.63
C ASP A 114 13.61 -10.84 -10.20
N TYR A 115 13.07 -9.79 -9.58
CA TYR A 115 12.52 -9.88 -8.23
C TYR A 115 11.33 -10.82 -8.14
N SER A 116 10.44 -10.80 -9.09
CA SER A 116 9.28 -11.69 -9.09
C SER A 116 9.69 -13.14 -9.30
N TRP A 117 10.70 -13.40 -10.13
CA TRP A 117 11.26 -14.73 -10.32
C TRP A 117 11.89 -15.28 -9.05
N GLU A 118 12.64 -14.47 -8.34
CA GLU A 118 13.38 -14.89 -7.15
C GLU A 118 12.49 -15.02 -5.91
N TYR A 119 11.60 -14.04 -5.69
CA TYR A 119 10.89 -13.89 -4.42
C TYR A 119 9.39 -14.19 -4.49
N ILE A 120 8.76 -14.19 -5.68
CA ILE A 120 7.31 -14.34 -5.83
C ILE A 120 7.00 -15.55 -6.72
N ARG A 121 7.30 -16.72 -6.21
CA ARG A 121 7.25 -18.02 -6.94
C ARG A 121 5.85 -18.34 -7.33
N HIS A 122 4.90 -17.92 -7.56
CA HIS A 122 3.56 -18.35 -8.00
C HIS A 122 2.69 -17.21 -8.54
N SER A 123 3.29 -16.04 -8.75
CA SER A 123 2.58 -14.97 -9.40
C SER A 123 2.48 -15.28 -10.90
N LYS A 124 1.27 -15.48 -11.39
CA LYS A 124 0.99 -15.49 -12.83
C LYS A 124 0.96 -14.06 -13.39
N LYS A 125 1.19 -13.06 -12.55
CA LYS A 125 1.14 -11.66 -12.94
C LYS A 125 2.45 -11.23 -13.57
N ARG A 126 2.33 -10.69 -14.75
CA ARG A 126 3.45 -10.07 -15.47
C ARG A 126 3.69 -8.60 -15.07
N TRP A 127 2.97 -8.09 -14.08
CA TRP A 127 3.08 -6.70 -13.65
C TRP A 127 3.28 -6.59 -12.15
N ALA A 128 4.10 -5.61 -11.75
CA ALA A 128 4.32 -5.27 -10.36
C ALA A 128 3.07 -4.60 -9.77
N ALA A 129 2.42 -5.24 -8.81
CA ALA A 129 1.39 -4.59 -8.02
C ALA A 129 2.06 -3.80 -6.88
N THR A 130 1.63 -2.56 -6.63
CA THR A 130 2.24 -1.69 -5.62
C THR A 130 2.29 -2.35 -4.24
N ASP A 131 1.24 -3.03 -3.84
CA ASP A 131 1.18 -3.73 -2.57
C ASP A 131 2.21 -4.87 -2.48
N GLU A 132 2.40 -5.64 -3.56
CA GLU A 132 3.41 -6.71 -3.63
C GLU A 132 4.83 -6.13 -3.57
N VAL A 133 5.06 -5.03 -4.28
CA VAL A 133 6.35 -4.32 -4.25
C VAL A 133 6.64 -3.78 -2.86
N TYR A 134 5.66 -3.15 -2.20
CA TYR A 134 5.82 -2.63 -0.85
C TYR A 134 6.05 -3.75 0.16
N GLY A 135 5.27 -4.83 0.06
CA GLY A 135 5.46 -6.00 0.92
C GLY A 135 6.83 -6.64 0.75
N LEU A 136 7.32 -6.75 -0.49
CA LEU A 136 8.65 -7.26 -0.79
C LEU A 136 9.75 -6.32 -0.28
N ALA A 137 9.61 -5.01 -0.51
CA ALA A 137 10.56 -4.02 -0.02
C ALA A 137 10.71 -4.07 1.52
N ILE A 138 9.59 -4.18 2.25
CA ILE A 138 9.60 -4.30 3.71
C ILE A 138 10.35 -5.57 4.14
N ARG A 139 10.09 -6.70 3.48
CA ARG A 139 10.78 -7.97 3.75
C ARG A 139 12.27 -7.87 3.48
N LEU A 140 12.69 -7.37 2.33
CA LEU A 140 14.11 -7.24 1.96
C LEU A 140 14.88 -6.26 2.87
N LEU A 141 14.16 -5.32 3.47
CA LEU A 141 14.71 -4.39 4.45
C LEU A 141 14.66 -4.93 5.89
N GLU A 142 14.03 -6.09 6.11
CA GLU A 142 13.82 -6.68 7.44
C GLU A 142 13.07 -5.73 8.38
N TRP A 143 11.96 -5.14 7.87
CA TRP A 143 11.19 -4.11 8.60
C TRP A 143 9.78 -4.54 9.01
N GLU A 144 9.45 -5.81 8.92
CA GLU A 144 8.13 -6.34 9.26
C GLU A 144 7.71 -5.96 10.68
N ASP A 145 8.66 -5.94 11.61
CA ASP A 145 8.40 -5.53 13.00
C ASP A 145 8.35 -4.02 13.21
N LYS A 146 8.87 -3.23 12.27
CA LYS A 146 8.94 -1.76 12.37
C LYS A 146 7.75 -1.08 11.72
N VAL A 147 7.35 -1.56 10.53
CA VAL A 147 6.18 -1.04 9.82
C VAL A 147 4.94 -1.59 10.49
N LYS A 148 4.18 -0.71 11.13
CA LYS A 148 2.95 -1.09 11.83
C LYS A 148 1.73 -0.55 11.11
N PRO A 149 0.56 -1.16 11.31
CA PRO A 149 -0.69 -0.61 10.79
C PRO A 149 -0.92 0.81 11.26
N ILE A 150 -1.50 1.62 10.41
CA ILE A 150 -2.04 2.92 10.82
C ILE A 150 -3.13 2.65 11.85
N PRO A 151 -3.05 3.26 13.05
CA PRO A 151 -3.93 2.93 14.17
C PRO A 151 -5.30 3.58 14.04
N SER A 152 -6.20 3.09 14.88
CA SER A 152 -7.48 3.75 15.20
C SER A 152 -8.39 3.97 13.98
N PHE A 153 -8.33 3.10 12.98
CA PHE A 153 -9.27 3.19 11.88
C PHE A 153 -9.59 1.83 11.29
N THR A 154 -10.77 1.72 10.74
CA THR A 154 -11.21 0.54 9.99
C THR A 154 -11.18 0.86 8.50
N PHE A 155 -10.33 0.15 7.77
CA PHE A 155 -10.28 0.27 6.33
C PHE A 155 -11.30 -0.65 5.69
N VAL A 156 -12.41 -0.07 5.23
CA VAL A 156 -13.44 -0.80 4.49
C VAL A 156 -13.09 -0.80 3.02
N HIS A 157 -12.85 -1.98 2.46
CA HIS A 157 -12.52 -2.14 1.06
C HIS A 157 -13.72 -2.60 0.24
N LEU A 158 -14.19 -1.70 -0.61
CA LEU A 158 -15.34 -1.92 -1.49
C LEU A 158 -14.87 -2.50 -2.83
N LYS A 159 -14.52 -3.80 -2.88
CA LYS A 159 -14.24 -4.46 -4.16
C LYS A 159 -15.52 -4.93 -4.87
N ALA A 160 -15.42 -4.99 -6.19
CA ALA A 160 -16.48 -5.44 -7.09
C ALA A 160 -17.11 -6.75 -6.60
N LYS A 161 -18.36 -6.76 -6.35
CA LYS A 161 -19.33 -7.72 -5.78
C LYS A 161 -19.97 -7.20 -4.50
N CYS A 162 -19.97 -5.91 -4.29
CA CYS A 162 -20.79 -5.24 -3.27
C CYS A 162 -22.27 -5.23 -3.69
N GLN A 163 -22.80 -6.37 -4.17
CA GLN A 163 -24.25 -6.53 -4.28
C GLN A 163 -24.83 -6.39 -2.89
N GLY A 164 -25.69 -5.40 -2.70
CA GLY A 164 -26.25 -5.03 -1.39
C GLY A 164 -25.68 -3.71 -0.83
N LEU A 165 -24.67 -3.09 -1.44
CA LEU A 165 -24.17 -1.79 -1.00
C LEU A 165 -25.18 -0.67 -1.26
N LEU A 166 -26.01 -0.83 -2.27
CA LEU A 166 -27.10 0.12 -2.59
C LEU A 166 -28.19 0.14 -1.52
N ASP A 167 -28.26 -0.90 -0.68
CA ASP A 167 -29.20 -0.99 0.44
C ASP A 167 -28.62 -0.38 1.75
N TYR A 168 -27.33 -0.04 1.77
CA TYR A 168 -26.68 0.61 2.90
C TYR A 168 -26.72 2.13 2.72
N LYS A 169 -27.35 2.81 3.63
CA LYS A 169 -27.16 4.25 3.77
C LYS A 169 -25.74 4.49 4.29
N ILE A 170 -25.03 5.42 3.67
CA ILE A 170 -23.65 5.83 4.10
C ILE A 170 -23.60 6.23 5.59
N GLN A 171 -24.75 6.52 6.20
CA GLN A 171 -24.92 6.85 7.61
C GLN A 171 -24.75 5.65 8.56
N ASP A 172 -24.67 4.42 8.05
CA ASP A 172 -24.61 3.20 8.85
C ASP A 172 -23.18 2.59 8.84
N VAL A 173 -22.16 3.34 8.32
CA VAL A 173 -20.75 2.90 8.25
C VAL A 173 -19.89 3.62 9.27
#